data_07c0ed14a393fcbd3abdc70e15e14b25
#
_entry.id   07c0ed14a393fcbd3abdc70e15e14b25
#
_cell.length_a   1.000
_cell.length_b   1.000
_cell.length_c   1.000
_cell.angle_alpha   90.00
_cell.angle_beta   90.00
_cell.angle_gamma   90.00
#
_symmetry.space_group_name_H-M   'P 1'
#
loop_
_entity.id
_entity.type
_entity.pdbx_description
1 polymer ?
#
loop_
_entity_poly.entity_id
_entity_poly.type
_entity_poly.pdbx_seq_one_letter_code
_entity_poly.pdbx_strand_id
1 'polypeptide(L)'
;MYCIRVNKIRNVIAYISAGAVMVATITLMVQWIAGGCESIELYYHVETLDRIILVFELLCMVIITYLCFKYKKYIISVLTIFPTLLVAWLELFGPRRATIYHIYIDHLAILMCLIVGIIGSLIIIYAVGYMHGYHHHHTEFEDRRNYFFMLLFLFLGAMFGFVMSESTLWVDAFWEVTSI
;
A
#
# COMPACT_ATOMS: atom_id res chain seq x y z
N MET A 1 8.56 -0.36 -13.33
CA MET A 1 7.73 -1.27 -14.15
C MET A 1 7.10 -0.59 -15.37
N TYR A 2 6.50 0.58 -15.26
CA TYR A 2 5.82 1.26 -16.37
C TYR A 2 6.72 1.55 -17.59
N CYS A 3 7.98 1.88 -17.37
CA CYS A 3 8.93 2.24 -18.46
C CYS A 3 9.55 1.03 -19.22
N ILE A 4 9.27 -0.21 -18.81
CA ILE A 4 9.92 -1.39 -19.42
C ILE A 4 9.05 -1.92 -20.55
N ARG A 5 9.45 -1.65 -21.80
CA ARG A 5 8.74 -2.09 -23.00
C ARG A 5 9.00 -3.55 -23.42
N VAL A 6 10.04 -4.18 -22.89
CA VAL A 6 10.42 -5.55 -23.24
C VAL A 6 9.74 -6.55 -22.31
N ASN A 7 8.82 -7.35 -22.83
CA ASN A 7 8.03 -8.32 -22.09
C ASN A 7 8.88 -9.31 -21.27
N LYS A 8 9.98 -9.79 -21.81
CA LYS A 8 10.88 -10.72 -21.12
C LYS A 8 11.53 -10.09 -19.89
N ILE A 9 12.03 -8.86 -20.01
CA ILE A 9 12.68 -8.15 -18.90
C ILE A 9 11.67 -7.86 -17.78
N ARG A 10 10.47 -7.41 -18.13
CA ARG A 10 9.39 -7.18 -17.16
C ARG A 10 9.04 -8.44 -16.36
N ASN A 11 8.87 -9.57 -17.05
CA ASN A 11 8.52 -10.84 -16.40
C ASN A 11 9.65 -11.30 -15.46
N VAL A 12 10.89 -11.20 -15.88
CA VAL A 12 12.06 -11.53 -15.02
C VAL A 12 12.11 -10.64 -13.79
N ILE A 13 11.91 -9.32 -13.94
CA ILE A 13 11.86 -8.39 -12.80
C ILE A 13 10.68 -8.73 -11.88
N ALA A 14 9.51 -9.08 -12.41
CA ALA A 14 8.37 -9.47 -11.60
C ALA A 14 8.65 -10.74 -10.77
N TYR A 15 9.30 -11.76 -11.35
CA TYR A 15 9.69 -12.97 -10.62
C TYR A 15 10.75 -12.70 -9.55
N ILE A 16 11.77 -11.91 -9.89
CA ILE A 16 12.85 -11.56 -8.94
C ILE A 16 12.29 -10.75 -7.77
N SER A 17 11.48 -9.73 -8.05
CA SER A 17 10.90 -8.89 -7.00
C SER A 17 9.89 -9.66 -6.12
N ALA A 18 9.06 -10.53 -6.71
CA ALA A 18 8.17 -11.39 -5.94
C ALA A 18 8.97 -12.37 -5.04
N GLY A 19 10.01 -13.00 -5.58
CA GLY A 19 10.92 -13.86 -4.82
C GLY A 19 11.63 -13.10 -3.70
N ALA A 20 12.11 -11.90 -3.96
CA ALA A 20 12.76 -11.05 -2.96
C ALA A 20 11.80 -10.67 -1.82
N VAL A 21 10.55 -10.30 -2.12
CA VAL A 21 9.53 -10.01 -1.09
C VAL A 21 9.26 -11.25 -0.24
N MET A 22 9.09 -12.41 -0.86
CA MET A 22 8.83 -13.65 -0.13
C MET A 22 10.00 -14.02 0.81
N VAL A 23 11.24 -13.92 0.31
CA VAL A 23 12.44 -14.18 1.11
C VAL A 23 12.58 -13.16 2.26
N ALA A 24 12.36 -11.88 1.98
CA ALA A 24 12.40 -10.83 3.00
C ALA A 24 11.38 -11.06 4.11
N THR A 25 10.16 -11.47 3.76
CA THR A 25 9.09 -11.75 4.73
C THR A 25 9.42 -12.96 5.59
N ILE A 26 9.95 -14.04 5.00
CA ILE A 26 10.40 -15.22 5.75
C ILE A 26 11.58 -14.86 6.67
N THR A 27 12.52 -14.04 6.17
CA THR A 27 13.66 -13.57 6.96
C THR A 27 13.21 -12.74 8.16
N LEU A 28 12.24 -11.84 7.97
CA LEU A 28 11.63 -11.06 9.04
C LEU A 28 11.04 -11.97 10.14
N MET A 29 10.29 -13.00 9.74
CA MET A 29 9.73 -13.98 10.68
C MET A 29 10.82 -14.73 11.45
N VAL A 30 11.86 -15.21 10.75
CA VAL A 30 12.96 -15.94 11.38
C VAL A 30 13.72 -15.07 12.38
N GLN A 31 14.01 -13.83 12.02
CA GLN A 31 14.66 -12.85 12.91
C GLN A 31 13.80 -12.54 14.13
N TRP A 32 12.48 -12.40 13.95
CA TRP A 32 11.55 -12.15 15.04
C TRP A 32 11.50 -13.33 16.03
N ILE A 33 11.45 -14.59 15.54
CA ILE A 33 11.51 -15.79 16.38
C ILE A 33 12.86 -15.88 17.10
N ALA A 34 13.97 -15.61 16.40
CA ALA A 34 15.32 -15.64 17.00
C ALA A 34 15.51 -14.53 18.05
N GLY A 35 14.81 -13.39 17.92
CA GLY A 35 14.78 -12.29 18.88
C GLY A 35 13.90 -12.54 20.10
N GLY A 36 13.30 -13.73 20.26
CA GLY A 36 12.48 -14.07 21.42
C GLY A 36 11.02 -13.65 21.31
N CYS A 37 10.55 -13.36 20.10
CA CYS A 37 9.16 -12.95 19.81
C CYS A 37 8.76 -11.61 20.49
N GLU A 38 9.71 -10.73 20.72
CA GLU A 38 9.42 -9.37 21.22
C GLU A 38 8.93 -8.47 20.09
N SER A 39 8.13 -7.45 20.44
CA SER A 39 7.68 -6.43 19.49
C SER A 39 8.87 -5.63 18.96
N ILE A 40 8.89 -5.38 17.66
CA ILE A 40 9.93 -4.57 17.02
C ILE A 40 9.40 -3.13 16.91
N GLU A 41 10.09 -2.22 17.55
CA GLU A 41 9.76 -0.80 17.65
C GLU A 41 10.79 0.01 16.89
N LEU A 42 10.37 0.66 15.81
CA LEU A 42 11.25 1.53 15.04
C LEU A 42 10.85 2.98 15.20
N TYR A 43 11.73 3.73 15.85
CA TYR A 43 11.60 5.18 16.01
C TYR A 43 11.98 5.88 14.71
N TYR A 44 11.01 6.39 13.99
CA TYR A 44 11.26 7.19 12.80
C TYR A 44 10.49 8.50 12.91
N HIS A 45 11.07 9.48 13.59
CA HIS A 45 10.42 10.77 13.78
C HIS A 45 10.63 11.66 12.55
N VAL A 46 9.64 11.70 11.67
CA VAL A 46 9.64 12.57 10.48
C VAL A 46 8.35 13.39 10.44
N GLU A 47 8.26 14.42 11.28
CA GLU A 47 7.14 15.39 11.23
C GLU A 47 6.87 15.93 9.83
N THR A 48 7.90 15.98 8.99
CA THR A 48 7.77 16.45 7.61
C THR A 48 6.95 15.48 6.76
N LEU A 49 7.10 14.15 6.95
CA LEU A 49 6.32 13.16 6.23
C LEU A 49 4.85 13.18 6.64
N ASP A 50 4.56 13.31 7.94
CA ASP A 50 3.18 13.40 8.44
C ASP A 50 2.46 14.61 7.83
N ARG A 51 3.15 15.75 7.75
CA ARG A 51 2.59 16.94 7.10
C ARG A 51 2.38 16.75 5.59
N ILE A 52 3.30 16.07 4.90
CA ILE A 52 3.18 15.77 3.47
C ILE A 52 1.98 14.85 3.22
N ILE A 53 1.81 13.81 4.03
CA ILE A 53 0.69 12.88 3.93
C ILE A 53 -0.63 13.62 4.16
N LEU A 54 -0.72 14.43 5.24
CA LEU A 54 -1.92 15.22 5.53
C LEU A 54 -2.28 16.17 4.37
N VAL A 55 -1.29 16.89 3.82
CA VAL A 55 -1.52 17.78 2.67
C VAL A 55 -1.98 17.00 1.44
N PHE A 56 -1.42 15.82 1.21
CA PHE A 56 -1.81 14.95 0.10
C PHE A 56 -3.25 14.45 0.26
N GLU A 57 -3.66 14.01 1.43
CA GLU A 57 -5.05 13.60 1.73
C GLU A 57 -6.04 14.75 1.53
N LEU A 58 -5.72 15.94 2.05
CA LEU A 58 -6.57 17.13 1.85
C LEU A 58 -6.69 17.50 0.37
N LEU A 59 -5.63 17.37 -0.40
CA LEU A 59 -5.64 17.61 -1.84
C LEU A 59 -6.50 16.58 -2.57
N CYS A 60 -6.39 15.30 -2.23
CA CYS A 60 -7.24 14.24 -2.77
C CYS A 60 -8.71 14.48 -2.44
N MET A 61 -9.04 14.86 -1.19
CA MET A 61 -10.39 15.23 -0.78
C MET A 61 -10.97 16.34 -1.65
N VAL A 62 -10.20 17.40 -1.90
CA VAL A 62 -10.65 18.54 -2.74
C VAL A 62 -10.92 18.10 -4.17
N ILE A 63 -10.03 17.27 -4.75
CA ILE A 63 -10.19 16.76 -6.12
C ILE A 63 -11.44 15.87 -6.22
N ILE A 64 -11.62 14.94 -5.30
CA ILE A 64 -12.77 14.02 -5.28
C ILE A 64 -14.07 14.82 -5.09
N THR A 65 -14.08 15.77 -4.17
CA THR A 65 -15.24 16.65 -3.92
C THR A 65 -15.60 17.43 -5.17
N TYR A 66 -14.62 18.02 -5.86
CA TYR A 66 -14.86 18.72 -7.12
C TYR A 66 -15.48 17.80 -8.19
N LEU A 67 -14.95 16.58 -8.34
CA LEU A 67 -15.50 15.59 -9.28
C LEU A 67 -16.91 15.17 -8.89
N CYS A 68 -17.19 14.97 -7.61
CA CYS A 68 -18.52 14.61 -7.11
C CYS A 68 -19.55 15.69 -7.42
N PHE A 69 -19.20 16.97 -7.26
CA PHE A 69 -20.08 18.10 -7.64
C PHE A 69 -20.30 18.14 -9.17
N LYS A 70 -19.24 17.95 -9.96
CA LYS A 70 -19.33 17.90 -11.43
C LYS A 70 -20.25 16.80 -11.93
N TYR A 71 -20.21 15.62 -11.29
CA TYR A 71 -21.02 14.43 -11.65
C TYR A 71 -22.34 14.32 -10.84
N LYS A 72 -22.68 15.34 -10.02
CA LYS A 72 -23.89 15.38 -9.17
C LYS A 72 -24.04 14.21 -8.21
N LYS A 73 -22.91 13.68 -7.70
CA LYS A 73 -22.86 12.57 -6.75
C LYS A 73 -22.64 13.06 -5.32
N TYR A 74 -23.56 13.86 -4.76
CA TYR A 74 -23.40 14.56 -3.48
C TYR A 74 -23.19 13.64 -2.27
N ILE A 75 -23.79 12.44 -2.27
CA ILE A 75 -23.64 11.47 -1.18
C ILE A 75 -22.17 11.06 -1.04
N ILE A 76 -21.46 10.80 -2.15
CA ILE A 76 -20.04 10.44 -2.14
C ILE A 76 -19.20 11.59 -1.60
N SER A 77 -19.52 12.84 -1.96
CA SER A 77 -18.83 14.02 -1.44
C SER A 77 -18.91 14.10 0.09
N VAL A 78 -20.11 13.92 0.67
CA VAL A 78 -20.28 13.94 2.13
C VAL A 78 -19.50 12.80 2.79
N LEU A 79 -19.52 11.60 2.21
CA LEU A 79 -18.82 10.43 2.71
C LEU A 79 -17.30 10.58 2.67
N THR A 80 -16.76 11.36 1.73
CA THR A 80 -15.32 11.65 1.64
C THR A 80 -14.91 12.78 2.58
N ILE A 81 -15.70 13.88 2.63
CA ILE A 81 -15.36 15.06 3.44
C ILE A 81 -15.36 14.74 4.92
N PHE A 82 -16.35 13.98 5.41
CA PHE A 82 -16.54 13.74 6.83
C PHE A 82 -15.35 13.03 7.49
N PRO A 83 -14.89 11.85 7.02
CA PRO A 83 -13.73 11.16 7.63
C PRO A 83 -12.44 11.94 7.47
N THR A 84 -12.17 12.53 6.30
CA THR A 84 -10.92 13.28 6.07
C THR A 84 -10.82 14.51 6.96
N LEU A 85 -11.92 15.26 7.15
CA LEU A 85 -11.93 16.39 8.09
C LEU A 85 -11.79 15.93 9.54
N LEU A 86 -12.35 14.78 9.91
CA LEU A 86 -12.23 14.23 11.25
C LEU A 86 -10.78 13.83 11.54
N VAL A 87 -10.11 13.14 10.62
CA VAL A 87 -8.68 12.79 10.75
C VAL A 87 -7.82 14.05 10.82
N ALA A 88 -8.03 15.02 9.92
CA ALA A 88 -7.30 16.28 9.94
C ALA A 88 -7.51 17.07 11.25
N TRP A 89 -8.73 17.08 11.77
CA TRP A 89 -9.03 17.73 13.04
C TRP A 89 -8.35 17.03 14.22
N LEU A 90 -8.34 15.70 14.26
CA LEU A 90 -7.65 14.92 15.29
C LEU A 90 -6.15 15.13 15.24
N GLU A 91 -5.56 15.21 14.04
CA GLU A 91 -4.12 15.42 13.87
C GLU A 91 -3.69 16.84 14.27
N LEU A 92 -4.50 17.86 13.98
CA LEU A 92 -4.16 19.26 14.26
C LEU A 92 -4.51 19.69 15.68
N PHE A 93 -5.62 19.22 16.24
CA PHE A 93 -6.18 19.69 17.51
C PHE A 93 -6.34 18.58 18.55
N GLY A 94 -6.21 17.31 18.15
CA GLY A 94 -6.31 16.17 19.06
C GLY A 94 -5.20 16.18 20.10
N PRO A 95 -5.42 15.50 21.24
CA PRO A 95 -4.35 15.28 22.20
C PRO A 95 -3.23 14.54 21.48
N ARG A 96 -2.13 15.24 21.22
CA ARG A 96 -0.92 14.62 20.67
C ARG A 96 -0.50 13.53 21.65
N ARG A 97 -1.01 12.33 21.45
CA ARG A 97 -0.29 11.17 21.95
C ARG A 97 1.01 11.24 21.17
N ALA A 98 2.12 11.47 21.90
CA ALA A 98 3.40 11.22 21.32
C ALA A 98 3.32 9.78 20.79
N THR A 99 3.04 9.60 19.50
CA THR A 99 3.21 8.32 18.83
C THR A 99 4.70 8.06 18.94
N ILE A 100 5.05 7.25 19.92
CA ILE A 100 6.44 7.00 20.27
C ILE A 100 7.10 6.26 19.09
N TYR A 101 6.28 5.56 18.30
CA TYR A 101 6.72 4.73 17.16
C TYR A 101 5.89 5.05 15.91
N HIS A 102 6.51 5.08 14.76
CA HIS A 102 5.77 5.14 13.48
C HIS A 102 5.58 3.75 12.87
N ILE A 103 6.49 2.84 13.16
CA ILE A 103 6.44 1.44 12.73
C ILE A 103 6.47 0.57 13.97
N TYR A 104 5.39 -0.19 14.16
CA TYR A 104 5.22 -1.11 15.27
C TYR A 104 4.88 -2.50 14.73
N ILE A 105 5.73 -3.47 15.02
CA ILE A 105 5.57 -4.83 14.51
C ILE A 105 5.37 -5.74 15.72
N ASP A 106 4.11 -6.12 15.95
CA ASP A 106 3.70 -7.09 16.95
C ASP A 106 3.45 -8.49 16.35
N HIS A 107 2.95 -9.41 17.16
CA HIS A 107 2.61 -10.76 16.74
C HIS A 107 1.59 -10.78 15.58
N LEU A 108 0.60 -9.88 15.63
CA LEU A 108 -0.43 -9.78 14.59
C LEU A 108 0.15 -9.22 13.30
N ALA A 109 0.99 -8.18 13.40
CA ALA A 109 1.67 -7.60 12.25
C ALA A 109 2.57 -8.62 11.53
N ILE A 110 3.33 -9.44 12.27
CA ILE A 110 4.14 -10.54 11.69
C ILE A 110 3.26 -11.55 10.94
N LEU A 111 2.16 -11.97 11.56
CA LEU A 111 1.22 -12.91 10.91
C LEU A 111 0.66 -12.32 9.61
N MET A 112 0.23 -11.06 9.66
CA MET A 112 -0.31 -10.35 8.49
C MET A 112 0.76 -10.13 7.42
N CYS A 113 1.99 -9.77 7.80
CA CYS A 113 3.10 -9.66 6.86
C CYS A 113 3.41 -10.98 6.16
N LEU A 114 3.33 -12.12 6.86
CA LEU A 114 3.49 -13.44 6.25
C LEU A 114 2.40 -13.71 5.21
N ILE A 115 1.14 -13.45 5.55
CA ILE A 115 0.03 -13.64 4.62
C ILE A 115 0.22 -12.75 3.39
N VAL A 116 0.45 -11.45 3.59
CA VAL A 116 0.63 -10.48 2.50
C VAL A 116 1.86 -10.82 1.65
N GLY A 117 2.99 -11.13 2.28
CA GLY A 117 4.26 -11.39 1.59
C GLY A 117 4.26 -12.71 0.82
N ILE A 118 3.76 -13.80 1.40
CA ILE A 118 3.76 -15.11 0.74
C ILE A 118 2.65 -15.16 -0.32
N ILE A 119 1.40 -14.88 0.08
CA ILE A 119 0.27 -14.98 -0.85
C ILE A 119 0.37 -13.90 -1.94
N GLY A 120 0.73 -12.67 -1.60
CA GLY A 120 0.92 -11.59 -2.57
C GLY A 120 2.03 -11.91 -3.59
N SER A 121 3.15 -12.49 -3.14
CA SER A 121 4.22 -12.94 -4.04
C SER A 121 3.75 -14.06 -4.97
N LEU A 122 3.00 -15.03 -4.48
CA LEU A 122 2.42 -16.10 -5.29
C LEU A 122 1.42 -15.57 -6.32
N ILE A 123 0.60 -14.58 -5.95
CA ILE A 123 -0.31 -13.90 -6.88
C ILE A 123 0.47 -13.22 -8.00
N ILE A 124 1.58 -12.53 -7.70
CA ILE A 124 2.42 -11.89 -8.70
C ILE A 124 3.02 -12.92 -9.68
N ILE A 125 3.54 -14.03 -9.15
CA ILE A 125 4.09 -15.13 -9.95
C ILE A 125 3.01 -15.71 -10.88
N TYR A 126 1.83 -15.99 -10.34
CA TYR A 126 0.68 -16.47 -11.12
C TYR A 126 0.25 -15.46 -12.19
N ALA A 127 0.19 -14.17 -11.84
CA ALA A 127 -0.23 -13.10 -12.73
C ALA A 127 0.67 -12.96 -13.97
N VAL A 128 1.97 -13.28 -13.86
CA VAL A 128 2.88 -13.28 -15.04
C VAL A 128 2.44 -14.32 -16.06
N GLY A 129 2.13 -15.52 -15.62
CA GLY A 129 1.64 -16.59 -16.52
C GLY A 129 0.25 -16.29 -17.07
N TYR A 130 -0.67 -15.83 -16.21
CA TYR A 130 -2.03 -15.48 -16.58
C TYR A 130 -2.08 -14.38 -17.65
N MET A 131 -1.34 -13.29 -17.45
CA MET A 131 -1.30 -12.17 -18.39
C MET A 131 -0.64 -12.54 -19.74
N HIS A 132 0.24 -13.52 -19.76
CA HIS A 132 0.79 -14.04 -21.00
C HIS A 132 -0.29 -14.77 -21.82
N GLY A 133 -1.07 -15.66 -21.19
CA GLY A 133 -2.17 -16.37 -21.83
C GLY A 133 -3.31 -15.44 -22.25
N TYR A 134 -3.71 -14.52 -21.39
CA TYR A 134 -4.78 -13.57 -21.67
C TYR A 134 -4.53 -12.74 -22.95
N HIS A 135 -3.31 -12.22 -23.10
CA HIS A 135 -2.96 -11.39 -24.26
C HIS A 135 -2.82 -12.18 -25.57
N HIS A 136 -2.63 -13.49 -25.48
CA HIS A 136 -2.62 -14.36 -26.66
C HIS A 136 -4.03 -14.56 -27.23
N HIS A 137 -5.04 -14.54 -26.36
CA HIS A 137 -6.44 -14.73 -26.77
C HIS A 137 -7.18 -13.41 -27.07
N HIS A 138 -6.70 -12.28 -26.54
CA HIS A 138 -7.32 -10.97 -26.67
C HIS A 138 -6.36 -9.94 -27.28
N THR A 139 -6.12 -10.06 -28.58
CA THR A 139 -5.22 -9.16 -29.33
C THR A 139 -5.85 -7.79 -29.65
N GLU A 140 -7.14 -7.62 -29.40
CA GLU A 140 -7.89 -6.40 -29.71
C GLU A 140 -7.65 -5.25 -28.70
N PHE A 141 -7.10 -5.54 -27.50
CA PHE A 141 -6.87 -4.56 -26.46
C PHE A 141 -5.42 -4.10 -26.41
N GLU A 142 -5.23 -2.80 -26.09
CA GLU A 142 -3.90 -2.25 -25.85
C GLU A 142 -3.17 -3.00 -24.71
N ASP A 143 -1.85 -3.19 -24.88
CA ASP A 143 -1.02 -3.85 -23.87
C ASP A 143 -0.84 -2.98 -22.62
N ARG A 144 -1.68 -3.20 -21.62
CA ARG A 144 -1.63 -2.52 -20.31
C ARG A 144 -0.97 -3.36 -19.21
N ARG A 145 -0.26 -4.41 -19.55
CA ARG A 145 0.39 -5.32 -18.57
C ARG A 145 1.37 -4.60 -17.64
N ASN A 146 2.09 -3.59 -18.13
CA ASN A 146 3.01 -2.81 -17.30
C ASN A 146 2.28 -2.04 -16.22
N TYR A 147 1.13 -1.45 -16.55
CA TYR A 147 0.27 -0.74 -15.60
C TYR A 147 -0.29 -1.70 -14.55
N PHE A 148 -0.78 -2.86 -14.97
CA PHE A 148 -1.29 -3.90 -14.08
C PHE A 148 -0.24 -4.35 -13.05
N PHE A 149 1.00 -4.66 -13.47
CA PHE A 149 2.05 -5.05 -12.55
C PHE A 149 2.49 -3.89 -11.63
N MET A 150 2.48 -2.65 -12.14
CA MET A 150 2.77 -1.48 -11.31
C MET A 150 1.74 -1.36 -10.16
N LEU A 151 0.45 -1.47 -10.47
CA LEU A 151 -0.61 -1.41 -9.47
C LEU A 151 -0.51 -2.58 -8.47
N LEU A 152 -0.22 -3.77 -8.95
CA LEU A 152 -0.09 -4.96 -8.09
C LEU A 152 1.05 -4.81 -7.07
N PHE A 153 2.22 -4.28 -7.48
CA PHE A 153 3.31 -3.99 -6.56
C PHE A 153 3.03 -2.81 -5.64
N LEU A 154 2.33 -1.79 -6.15
CA LEU A 154 1.90 -0.66 -5.34
C LEU A 154 0.96 -1.13 -4.22
N PHE A 155 -0.04 -1.94 -4.57
CA PHE A 155 -0.96 -2.55 -3.62
C PHE A 155 -0.21 -3.38 -2.57
N LEU A 156 0.72 -4.25 -2.99
CA LEU A 156 1.49 -5.08 -2.07
C LEU A 156 2.32 -4.22 -1.10
N GLY A 157 2.98 -3.17 -1.60
CA GLY A 157 3.74 -2.23 -0.76
C GLY A 157 2.86 -1.47 0.22
N ALA A 158 1.69 -1.00 -0.23
CA ALA A 158 0.71 -0.31 0.61
C ALA A 158 0.17 -1.23 1.72
N MET A 159 -0.09 -2.50 1.43
CA MET A 159 -0.52 -3.48 2.42
C MET A 159 0.54 -3.72 3.52
N PHE A 160 1.84 -3.78 3.16
CA PHE A 160 2.90 -3.82 4.17
C PHE A 160 2.93 -2.55 5.02
N GLY A 161 2.85 -1.38 4.39
CA GLY A 161 2.78 -0.10 5.11
C GLY A 161 1.59 -0.04 6.06
N PHE A 162 0.41 -0.46 5.61
CA PHE A 162 -0.81 -0.52 6.41
C PHE A 162 -0.65 -1.40 7.65
N VAL A 163 -0.08 -2.60 7.49
CA VAL A 163 0.06 -3.58 8.58
C VAL A 163 1.10 -3.16 9.62
N MET A 164 2.16 -2.44 9.20
CA MET A 164 3.26 -2.04 10.07
C MET A 164 3.06 -0.65 10.69
N SER A 165 2.05 0.11 10.27
CA SER A 165 1.83 1.47 10.76
C SER A 165 1.09 1.50 12.09
N GLU A 166 1.56 2.32 13.04
CA GLU A 166 0.88 2.60 14.30
C GLU A 166 0.07 3.91 14.24
N SER A 167 0.52 4.86 13.43
CA SER A 167 -0.16 6.16 13.28
C SER A 167 -1.43 6.03 12.44
N THR A 168 -2.55 6.56 12.96
CA THR A 168 -3.83 6.57 12.24
C THR A 168 -3.74 7.27 10.88
N LEU A 169 -2.95 8.34 10.79
CA LEU A 169 -2.71 9.08 9.54
C LEU A 169 -2.04 8.19 8.49
N TRP A 170 -1.02 7.41 8.88
CA TRP A 170 -0.34 6.50 7.97
C TRP A 170 -1.21 5.32 7.55
N VAL A 171 -1.98 4.78 8.50
CA VAL A 171 -2.96 3.71 8.25
C VAL A 171 -3.98 4.17 7.20
N ASP A 172 -4.53 5.39 7.36
CA ASP A 172 -5.53 5.95 6.45
C ASP A 172 -4.92 6.18 5.05
N ALA A 173 -3.74 6.78 4.97
CA ALA A 173 -3.04 6.99 3.70
C ALA A 173 -2.75 5.67 2.95
N PHE A 174 -2.25 4.64 3.63
CA PHE A 174 -2.02 3.34 2.99
C PHE A 174 -3.33 2.65 2.61
N TRP A 175 -4.38 2.79 3.42
CA TRP A 175 -5.71 2.30 3.09
C TRP A 175 -6.24 2.91 1.80
N GLU A 176 -6.11 4.23 1.62
CA GLU A 176 -6.51 4.91 0.39
C GLU A 176 -5.75 4.36 -0.83
N VAL A 177 -4.44 4.15 -0.70
CA VAL A 177 -3.63 3.57 -1.80
C VAL A 177 -4.07 2.15 -2.16
N THR A 178 -4.55 1.35 -1.21
CA THR A 178 -5.07 0.01 -1.51
C THR A 178 -6.41 0.02 -2.24
N SER A 179 -7.12 1.15 -2.25
CA SER A 179 -8.44 1.31 -2.87
C SER A 179 -8.37 1.71 -4.36
N ILE A 180 -7.18 2.04 -4.87
CA ILE A 180 -6.93 2.43 -6.27
C ILE A 180 -6.91 1.19 -7.18
#